data_2e6ec777e76370d8ef348c7062c1f247
#
_entry.id   2e6ec777e76370d8ef348c7062c1f247
#
_cell.length_a   1.000
_cell.length_b   1.000
_cell.length_c   1.000
_cell.angle_alpha   90.00
_cell.angle_beta   90.00
_cell.angle_gamma   90.00
#
_symmetry.space_group_name_H-M   'P 1'
#
loop_
_entity.id
_entity.type
_entity.pdbx_description
1 polymer ?
#
loop_
_entity_poly.entity_id
_entity_poly.type
_entity_poly.pdbx_seq_one_letter_code
_entity_poly.pdbx_strand_id
1 'polypeptide(L)' 'MNAISKAIDCLGSQDQLAKAIDVSQAAVSQYATGRKRPSAEVSIRIEAATHGVVACEELRPDVPWHVIRGKAA' A
#
# COMPACT_ATOMS: atom_id res chain seq x y z
N MET A 1 12.56 -5.32 -6.35
CA MET A 1 11.34 -4.52 -6.50
C MET A 1 10.65 -4.42 -5.16
N ASN A 2 10.26 -3.22 -4.76
CA ASN A 2 9.58 -3.06 -3.47
C ASN A 2 8.06 -3.20 -3.63
N ALA A 3 7.35 -3.21 -2.50
CA ALA A 3 5.91 -3.41 -2.50
C ALA A 3 5.16 -2.31 -3.25
N ILE A 4 5.63 -1.07 -3.15
CA ILE A 4 5.00 0.05 -3.86
C ILE A 4 5.16 -0.11 -5.37
N SER A 5 6.32 -0.51 -5.86
CA SER A 5 6.53 -0.77 -7.28
C SER A 5 5.58 -1.87 -7.77
N LYS A 6 5.39 -2.89 -6.96
CA LYS A 6 4.47 -3.99 -7.27
C LYS A 6 3.04 -3.48 -7.38
N ALA A 7 2.63 -2.59 -6.48
CA ALA A 7 1.30 -2.00 -6.50
C ALA A 7 1.11 -1.12 -7.75
N ILE A 8 2.13 -0.34 -8.11
CA ILE A 8 2.09 0.50 -9.29
C ILE A 8 1.93 -0.35 -10.54
N ASP A 9 2.70 -1.44 -10.64
CA ASP A 9 2.58 -2.35 -11.77
C ASP A 9 1.21 -3.00 -11.84
N CYS A 10 0.65 -3.37 -10.70
CA CYS A 10 -0.67 -3.98 -10.62
C CYS A 10 -1.76 -3.06 -11.14
N LEU A 11 -1.69 -1.77 -10.81
CA LEU A 11 -2.70 -0.80 -11.21
C LEU A 11 -2.39 -0.06 -12.51
N GLY A 12 -1.16 -0.17 -13.00
CA GLY A 12 -0.75 0.37 -14.28
C GLY A 12 0.16 1.58 -14.21
N SER A 13 0.00 2.46 -13.23
CA SER A 13 0.84 3.66 -13.09
C SER A 13 0.72 4.25 -11.70
N GLN A 14 1.62 5.19 -11.38
CA GLN A 14 1.54 5.92 -10.12
C GLN A 14 0.24 6.70 -10.00
N ASP A 15 -0.23 7.30 -11.09
CA ASP A 15 -1.47 8.06 -11.09
C ASP A 15 -2.66 7.15 -10.78
N GLN A 16 -2.70 5.97 -11.37
CA GLN A 16 -3.78 5.02 -11.12
C GLN A 16 -3.78 4.56 -9.67
N LEU A 17 -2.61 4.28 -9.12
CA LEU A 17 -2.51 3.91 -7.71
C LEU A 17 -2.97 5.05 -6.81
N ALA A 18 -2.52 6.28 -7.09
CA ALA A 18 -2.91 7.44 -6.30
C ALA A 18 -4.43 7.62 -6.26
N LYS A 19 -5.08 7.47 -7.40
CA LYS A 19 -6.54 7.57 -7.48
C LYS A 19 -7.22 6.45 -6.69
N ALA A 20 -6.69 5.25 -6.81
CA ALA A 20 -7.30 4.08 -6.18
C ALA A 20 -7.24 4.15 -4.65
N ILE A 21 -6.20 4.77 -4.09
CA ILE A 21 -6.03 4.86 -2.65
C ILE A 21 -6.30 6.26 -2.10
N ASP A 22 -6.79 7.16 -2.95
CA ASP A 22 -7.23 8.51 -2.57
C ASP A 22 -6.11 9.34 -1.94
N VAL A 23 -4.95 9.34 -2.58
CA VAL A 23 -3.82 10.20 -2.19
C VAL A 23 -3.30 10.90 -3.43
N SER A 24 -2.39 11.88 -3.23
CA SER A 24 -1.78 12.59 -4.36
C SER A 24 -0.74 11.70 -5.06
N GLN A 25 -0.49 11.98 -6.32
CA GLN A 25 0.58 11.30 -7.06
C GLN A 25 1.94 11.56 -6.40
N ALA A 26 2.12 12.76 -5.85
CA ALA A 26 3.35 13.10 -5.12
C ALA A 26 3.57 12.17 -3.94
N ALA A 27 2.50 11.83 -3.22
CA ALA A 27 2.60 10.90 -2.10
C ALA A 27 3.04 9.51 -2.57
N VAL A 28 2.46 9.02 -3.67
CA VAL A 28 2.85 7.73 -4.23
C VAL A 28 4.31 7.74 -4.63
N SER A 29 4.76 8.84 -5.26
CA SER A 29 6.17 8.99 -5.64
C SER A 29 7.09 8.91 -4.42
N GLN A 30 6.70 9.55 -3.32
CA GLN A 30 7.48 9.51 -2.08
C GLN A 30 7.54 8.10 -1.49
N TYR A 31 6.44 7.36 -1.56
CA TYR A 31 6.43 5.95 -1.13
C TYR A 31 7.35 5.11 -2.01
N ALA A 32 7.31 5.33 -3.32
CA ALA A 32 8.10 4.56 -4.27
C ALA A 32 9.61 4.78 -4.09
N THR A 33 10.00 6.00 -3.71
CA THR A 33 11.42 6.34 -3.51
C THR A 33 11.90 6.07 -2.10
N GLY A 34 11.01 5.66 -1.20
CA GLY A 34 11.37 5.39 0.19
C GLY A 34 11.47 6.63 1.07
N ARG A 35 11.12 7.80 0.56
CA ARG A 35 11.15 9.05 1.33
C ARG A 35 10.08 9.09 2.40
N LYS A 36 8.96 8.42 2.13
CA LYS A 36 7.84 8.35 3.05
C LYS A 36 7.33 6.93 3.12
N ARG A 37 6.84 6.55 4.28
CA ARG A 37 6.24 5.23 4.48
C ARG A 37 4.72 5.40 4.52
N PRO A 38 3.96 4.56 3.80
CA PRO A 38 2.51 4.64 3.87
C PRO A 38 2.03 4.33 5.28
N SER A 39 0.97 5.02 5.71
CA SER A 39 0.36 4.76 7.01
C SER A 39 -0.34 3.39 6.99
N ALA A 40 -0.75 2.92 8.17
CA ALA A 40 -1.51 1.67 8.26
C ALA A 40 -2.79 1.76 7.41
N GLU A 41 -3.50 2.90 7.46
CA GLU A 41 -4.71 3.10 6.68
C GLU A 41 -4.44 3.04 5.18
N VAL A 42 -3.39 3.73 4.73
CA VAL A 42 -3.00 3.71 3.31
C VAL A 42 -2.60 2.30 2.89
N SER A 43 -1.90 1.58 3.76
CA SER A 43 -1.51 0.19 3.49
C SER A 43 -2.73 -0.70 3.26
N ILE A 44 -3.77 -0.52 4.06
CA ILE A 44 -5.04 -1.25 3.90
C ILE A 44 -5.66 -0.93 2.54
N ARG A 45 -5.65 0.33 2.15
CA ARG A 45 -6.19 0.75 0.85
C ARG A 45 -5.40 0.15 -0.30
N ILE A 46 -4.08 0.08 -0.18
CA ILE A 46 -3.23 -0.52 -1.22
C ILE A 46 -3.53 -2.02 -1.35
N GLU A 47 -3.65 -2.71 -0.24
CA GLU A 47 -4.00 -4.14 -0.28
C GLU A 47 -5.35 -4.34 -0.96
N ALA A 48 -6.35 -3.54 -0.61
CA ALA A 48 -7.68 -3.64 -1.21
C ALA A 48 -7.63 -3.32 -2.70
N ALA A 49 -6.92 -2.27 -3.10
CA ALA A 49 -6.84 -1.85 -4.50
C ALA A 49 -6.12 -2.87 -5.38
N THR A 50 -5.17 -3.60 -4.80
CA THR A 50 -4.41 -4.62 -5.55
C THR A 50 -4.98 -6.02 -5.37
N HIS A 51 -6.12 -6.15 -4.71
CA HIS A 51 -6.77 -7.44 -4.45
C HIS A 51 -5.82 -8.43 -3.77
N GLY A 52 -5.03 -7.93 -2.82
CA GLY A 52 -4.12 -8.77 -2.03
C GLY A 52 -2.78 -9.07 -2.68
N VAL A 53 -2.53 -8.58 -3.90
CA VAL A 53 -1.22 -8.76 -4.54
C VAL A 53 -0.12 -8.13 -3.71
N VAL A 54 -0.43 -6.98 -3.10
CA VAL A 54 0.45 -6.31 -2.14
C VAL A 54 -0.24 -6.34 -0.79
N ALA A 55 0.34 -7.04 0.17
CA ALA A 55 -0.24 -7.16 1.50
C ALA A 55 0.22 -6.03 2.42
N CYS A 56 -0.61 -5.70 3.41
CA CYS A 56 -0.26 -4.71 4.42
C CYS A 56 1.06 -5.06 5.12
N GLU A 57 1.30 -6.33 5.35
CA GLU A 57 2.50 -6.80 6.02
C GLU A 57 3.77 -6.47 5.25
N GLU A 58 3.68 -6.41 3.92
CA GLU A 58 4.81 -6.02 3.09
C GLU A 58 5.11 -4.52 3.21
N LEU A 59 4.06 -3.72 3.38
CA LEU A 59 4.16 -2.25 3.44
C LEU A 59 4.56 -1.76 4.82
N ARG A 60 3.99 -2.36 5.86
CA ARG A 60 4.20 -1.97 7.24
C ARG A 60 4.38 -3.20 8.12
N PRO A 61 5.54 -3.87 8.04
CA PRO A 61 5.78 -5.06 8.86
C PRO A 61 5.86 -4.75 10.38
N ASP A 62 5.99 -3.49 10.73
CA ASP A 62 6.03 -3.05 12.13
C ASP A 62 4.64 -2.99 12.78
N VAL A 63 3.57 -3.04 12.00
CA VAL A 63 2.20 -3.01 12.52
C VAL A 63 1.77 -4.45 12.87
N PRO A 64 1.12 -4.65 14.03
CA PRO A 64 0.70 -6.01 14.41
C PRO A 64 -0.58 -6.44 13.68
N TRP A 65 -0.45 -6.66 12.39
CA TRP A 65 -1.58 -7.03 11.53
C TRP A 65 -2.28 -8.30 11.98
N HIS A 66 -1.52 -9.24 12.55
CA HIS A 66 -2.10 -10.49 13.03
C HIS A 66 -3.14 -10.26 14.13
N VAL A 67 -2.94 -9.25 14.97
CA VAL A 67 -3.90 -8.89 16.02
C VAL A 67 -5.16 -8.29 15.39
N ILE A 68 -4.97 -7.40 14.41
CA ILE A 68 -6.09 -6.74 13.74
C ILE A 68 -6.91 -7.75 12.95
N ARG A 69 -6.24 -8.61 12.19
CA ARG A 69 -6.91 -9.64 11.37
C ARG A 69 -7.53 -10.73 12.22
N GLY A 70 -6.88 -11.06 13.33
CA GLY A 70 -7.39 -12.09 14.25
C GLY A 70 -8.73 -11.71 14.85
N LYS A 71 -9.00 -10.45 15.02
CA LYS A 71 -10.29 -10.00 15.55
C LYS A 71 -11.43 -10.23 14.58
N ALA A 72 -11.12 -10.30 13.30
CA ALA A 72 -12.11 -10.55 12.28
C ALA A 72 -12.47 -12.03 12.17
N ALA A 73 -11.65 -12.87 12.74
CA ALA A 73 -11.87 -14.32 12.69
C ALA A 73 -12.94 -14.77 13.76
#